data_223ba2e8b78daea83f5fa9439c7425c0
#
_entry.id   223ba2e8b78daea83f5fa9439c7425c0
#
_cell.length_a   1.000
_cell.length_b   1.000
_cell.length_c   1.000
_cell.angle_alpha   90.00
_cell.angle_beta   90.00
_cell.angle_gamma   90.00
#
_symmetry.space_group_name_H-M   'P 1'
#
loop_
_entity.id
_entity.type
_entity.pdbx_description
1 polymer ?
#
loop_
_entity_poly.entity_id
_entity_poly.type
_entity_poly.pdbx_seq_one_letter_code
_entity_poly.pdbx_strand_id
1 'polypeptide(L)'
;MKVLRSENISKEFFVRKGLYDGTKITALSNVSIDVREREILGIVGASGSGKSTLAKLFVLLYRPTSGRIVYNGDDVSNLSGRKLKKYRRDVQMVFQDPYASLDPFHSVEWHIKRPLIISKYAGNIEERVDELLEMVKLNPPAYFKNKYPNQISGGQRQRVYIARVLALNPKVIIADEPVSMLDVSLRIEILDLFSRIRDNFGISIVYITHDLNTVSMITDRIYVLKDGVVVEEGNTENILKNPGEEYTRKLIEAAPDPYKRL
;
A
#
# COMPACT_ATOMS: atom_id res chain seq x y z
N MET A 1 -4.70 -17.28 8.34
CA MET A 1 -4.71 -16.60 9.68
C MET A 1 -4.78 -15.10 9.44
N LYS A 2 -5.31 -14.28 10.39
CA LYS A 2 -5.32 -12.80 10.26
C LYS A 2 -3.96 -12.26 10.71
N VAL A 3 -3.22 -11.63 9.79
CA VAL A 3 -1.86 -11.12 10.04
C VAL A 3 -1.87 -9.69 10.58
N LEU A 4 -2.75 -8.83 10.05
CA LEU A 4 -2.90 -7.43 10.45
C LEU A 4 -4.39 -7.09 10.53
N ARG A 5 -4.82 -6.35 11.54
CA ARG A 5 -6.21 -5.88 11.66
C ARG A 5 -6.32 -4.57 12.40
N SER A 6 -7.33 -3.81 12.07
CA SER A 6 -7.83 -2.71 12.88
C SER A 6 -9.08 -3.17 13.65
N GLU A 7 -9.22 -2.72 14.87
CA GLU A 7 -10.39 -2.99 15.71
C GLU A 7 -10.96 -1.66 16.20
N ASN A 8 -12.12 -1.29 15.66
CA ASN A 8 -12.87 -0.09 15.99
C ASN A 8 -12.03 1.19 15.98
N ILE A 9 -11.10 1.31 15.01
CA ILE A 9 -10.21 2.48 14.99
C ILE A 9 -10.96 3.72 14.53
N SER A 10 -10.69 4.82 15.22
CA SER A 10 -11.08 6.16 14.77
C SER A 10 -9.85 7.05 14.69
N LYS A 11 -9.88 8.00 13.75
CA LYS A 11 -8.83 9.01 13.61
C LYS A 11 -9.42 10.37 13.40
N GLU A 12 -9.05 11.25 14.29
CA GLU A 12 -9.42 12.66 14.28
C GLU A 12 -8.18 13.52 14.12
N PHE A 13 -8.31 14.56 13.33
CA PHE A 13 -7.30 15.60 13.16
C PHE A 13 -7.85 16.92 13.69
N PHE A 14 -6.99 17.69 14.33
CA PHE A 14 -7.32 19.03 14.79
C PHE A 14 -6.68 20.05 13.85
N VAL A 15 -7.51 20.73 13.07
CA VAL A 15 -7.07 21.78 12.13
C VAL A 15 -7.32 23.15 12.75
N ARG A 16 -6.25 23.89 13.05
CA ARG A 16 -6.36 25.25 13.54
C ARG A 16 -6.72 26.20 12.41
N LYS A 17 -7.85 26.90 12.55
CA LYS A 17 -8.29 27.99 11.64
C LYS A 17 -8.00 29.36 12.25
N GLY A 18 -6.74 29.66 12.60
CA GLY A 18 -6.35 30.93 13.25
C GLY A 18 -5.82 30.74 14.67
N LEU A 19 -5.64 31.87 15.42
CA LEU A 19 -5.03 31.85 16.76
C LEU A 19 -5.93 31.19 17.84
N TYR A 20 -7.25 31.21 17.65
CA TYR A 20 -8.22 30.78 18.68
C TYR A 20 -9.25 29.76 18.23
N ASP A 21 -9.35 29.46 16.92
CA ASP A 21 -10.34 28.53 16.38
C ASP A 21 -9.70 27.26 15.81
N GLY A 22 -10.19 26.10 16.20
CA GLY A 22 -9.80 24.81 15.67
C GLY A 22 -11.01 23.95 15.31
N THR A 23 -11.00 23.36 14.12
CA THR A 23 -12.03 22.42 13.69
C THR A 23 -11.51 21.00 13.80
N LYS A 24 -12.29 20.13 14.42
CA LYS A 24 -12.04 18.70 14.50
C LYS A 24 -12.55 18.03 13.23
N ILE A 25 -11.68 17.33 12.51
CA ILE A 25 -12.02 16.57 11.30
C ILE A 25 -11.87 15.10 11.64
N THR A 26 -12.97 14.35 11.56
CA THR A 26 -12.96 12.90 11.71
C THR A 26 -12.66 12.27 10.36
N ALA A 27 -11.45 11.69 10.21
CA ALA A 27 -11.03 11.03 8.99
C ALA A 27 -11.42 9.56 8.93
N LEU A 28 -11.54 8.88 10.09
CA LEU A 28 -12.02 7.51 10.24
C LEU A 28 -12.87 7.42 11.51
N SER A 29 -13.95 6.65 11.44
CA SER A 29 -14.88 6.42 12.56
C SER A 29 -15.19 4.94 12.68
N ASN A 30 -14.75 4.33 13.78
CA ASN A 30 -15.09 2.95 14.15
C ASN A 30 -14.77 1.90 13.06
N VAL A 31 -13.62 2.02 12.39
CA VAL A 31 -13.24 1.16 11.27
C VAL A 31 -12.58 -0.13 11.77
N SER A 32 -13.15 -1.27 11.39
CA SER A 32 -12.61 -2.60 11.64
C SER A 32 -12.35 -3.31 10.31
N ILE A 33 -11.08 -3.67 10.06
CA ILE A 33 -10.63 -4.32 8.82
C ILE A 33 -9.64 -5.42 9.20
N ASP A 34 -9.70 -6.57 8.55
CA ASP A 34 -8.74 -7.65 8.73
C ASP A 34 -8.03 -8.02 7.42
N VAL A 35 -6.73 -8.22 7.51
CA VAL A 35 -5.86 -8.70 6.44
C VAL A 35 -5.45 -10.13 6.77
N ARG A 36 -5.66 -11.05 5.83
CA ARG A 36 -5.28 -12.45 5.97
C ARG A 36 -3.89 -12.70 5.41
N GLU A 37 -3.28 -13.81 5.81
CA GLU A 37 -2.00 -14.23 5.24
C GLU A 37 -2.16 -14.54 3.75
N ARG A 38 -1.18 -14.12 2.95
CA ARG A 38 -1.12 -14.35 1.51
C ARG A 38 -2.34 -13.86 0.73
N GLU A 39 -2.97 -12.79 1.21
CA GLU A 39 -4.14 -12.16 0.60
C GLU A 39 -3.73 -10.84 -0.05
N ILE A 40 -4.34 -10.50 -1.16
CA ILE A 40 -4.41 -9.12 -1.64
C ILE A 40 -5.78 -8.56 -1.27
N LEU A 41 -5.81 -7.76 -0.24
CA LEU A 41 -7.01 -7.09 0.25
C LEU A 41 -7.15 -5.72 -0.41
N GLY A 42 -8.26 -5.49 -1.12
CA GLY A 42 -8.60 -4.18 -1.68
C GLY A 42 -9.26 -3.27 -0.65
N ILE A 43 -8.90 -1.99 -0.65
CA ILE A 43 -9.62 -0.93 0.06
C ILE A 43 -9.99 0.13 -0.95
N VAL A 44 -11.29 0.29 -1.18
CA VAL A 44 -11.83 1.15 -2.23
C VAL A 44 -12.74 2.24 -1.67
N GLY A 45 -12.94 3.31 -2.44
CA GLY A 45 -13.83 4.42 -2.09
C GLY A 45 -13.43 5.71 -2.81
N ALA A 46 -14.28 6.71 -2.79
CA ALA A 46 -14.00 8.01 -3.38
C ALA A 46 -12.79 8.71 -2.75
N SER A 47 -12.26 9.74 -3.42
CA SER A 47 -11.24 10.61 -2.82
C SER A 47 -11.77 11.22 -1.51
N GLY A 48 -10.92 11.27 -0.47
CA GLY A 48 -11.32 11.78 0.85
C GLY A 48 -12.06 10.78 1.75
N SER A 49 -12.36 9.55 1.30
CA SER A 49 -13.06 8.56 2.13
C SER A 49 -12.26 8.00 3.33
N GLY A 50 -10.99 8.40 3.52
CA GLY A 50 -10.15 7.97 4.65
C GLY A 50 -9.11 6.90 4.34
N LYS A 51 -9.04 6.38 3.10
CA LYS A 51 -8.13 5.28 2.70
C LYS A 51 -6.66 5.53 3.03
N SER A 52 -6.10 6.67 2.61
CA SER A 52 -4.69 7.00 2.88
C SER A 52 -4.44 7.28 4.38
N THR A 53 -5.45 7.71 5.13
CA THR A 53 -5.35 7.81 6.59
C THR A 53 -5.24 6.42 7.22
N LEU A 54 -6.04 5.46 6.76
CA LEU A 54 -5.99 4.06 7.19
C LEU A 54 -4.62 3.43 6.85
N ALA A 55 -4.10 3.66 5.62
CA ALA A 55 -2.77 3.22 5.22
C ALA A 55 -1.68 3.70 6.21
N LYS A 56 -1.70 5.00 6.54
CA LYS A 56 -0.75 5.62 7.48
C LYS A 56 -0.90 5.12 8.92
N LEU A 57 -2.11 4.73 9.32
CA LEU A 57 -2.35 4.08 10.61
C LEU A 57 -1.75 2.66 10.62
N PHE A 58 -1.97 1.85 9.59
CA PHE A 58 -1.41 0.51 9.51
C PHE A 58 0.13 0.48 9.58
N VAL A 59 0.82 1.46 9.03
CA VAL A 59 2.30 1.55 9.17
C VAL A 59 2.75 2.38 10.39
N LEU A 60 1.81 2.77 11.25
CA LEU A 60 2.06 3.57 12.46
C LEU A 60 2.77 4.90 12.18
N LEU A 61 2.54 5.52 11.02
CA LEU A 61 2.88 6.93 10.78
C LEU A 61 1.93 7.83 11.56
N TYR A 62 0.68 7.44 11.70
CA TYR A 62 -0.29 8.01 12.61
C TYR A 62 -0.65 7.01 13.70
N ARG A 63 -1.04 7.52 14.85
CA ARG A 63 -1.67 6.71 15.91
C ARG A 63 -3.17 6.88 15.83
N PRO A 64 -3.96 5.83 16.08
CA PRO A 64 -5.41 5.98 16.19
C PRO A 64 -5.77 6.91 17.35
N THR A 65 -6.89 7.63 17.24
CA THR A 65 -7.46 8.42 18.34
C THR A 65 -8.17 7.51 19.33
N SER A 66 -8.81 6.44 18.82
CA SER A 66 -9.42 5.36 19.62
C SER A 66 -9.36 4.04 18.84
N GLY A 67 -9.66 2.93 19.52
CA GLY A 67 -9.50 1.59 18.98
C GLY A 67 -8.04 1.13 18.96
N ARG A 68 -7.75 0.04 18.27
CA ARG A 68 -6.39 -0.55 18.23
C ARG A 68 -6.05 -1.20 16.90
N ILE A 69 -4.76 -1.30 16.64
CA ILE A 69 -4.18 -2.04 15.51
C ILE A 69 -3.50 -3.28 16.09
N VAL A 70 -3.82 -4.45 15.54
CA VAL A 70 -3.32 -5.74 16.00
C VAL A 70 -2.50 -6.39 14.88
N TYR A 71 -1.28 -6.81 15.19
CA TYR A 71 -0.37 -7.49 14.29
C TYR A 71 0.07 -8.82 14.92
N ASN A 72 -0.18 -9.94 14.23
CA ASN A 72 0.09 -11.30 14.74
C ASN A 72 -0.47 -11.57 16.15
N GLY A 73 -1.63 -10.98 16.47
CA GLY A 73 -2.29 -11.13 17.77
C GLY A 73 -1.93 -10.07 18.81
N ASP A 74 -0.85 -9.32 18.61
CA ASP A 74 -0.38 -8.29 19.56
C ASP A 74 -0.93 -6.91 19.19
N ASP A 75 -1.33 -6.13 20.21
CA ASP A 75 -1.66 -4.70 20.03
C ASP A 75 -0.37 -3.90 19.75
N VAL A 76 -0.34 -3.28 18.58
CA VAL A 76 0.81 -2.50 18.10
C VAL A 76 0.57 -0.98 18.10
N SER A 77 -0.60 -0.52 18.49
CA SER A 77 -1.06 0.88 18.36
C SER A 77 -0.09 1.91 18.97
N ASN A 78 0.58 1.53 20.06
CA ASN A 78 1.44 2.43 20.84
C ASN A 78 2.92 2.01 20.87
N LEU A 79 3.37 1.25 19.87
CA LEU A 79 4.77 0.84 19.80
C LEU A 79 5.72 2.04 19.70
N SER A 80 6.91 1.88 20.29
CA SER A 80 8.01 2.84 20.26
C SER A 80 9.38 2.15 20.17
N GLY A 81 10.43 2.91 19.91
CA GLY A 81 11.80 2.44 19.93
C GLY A 81 12.06 1.20 19.07
N ARG A 82 12.69 0.18 19.62
CA ARG A 82 13.07 -1.04 18.89
C ARG A 82 11.86 -1.84 18.40
N LYS A 83 10.77 -1.91 19.18
CA LYS A 83 9.55 -2.63 18.79
C LYS A 83 8.89 -1.98 17.57
N LEU A 84 8.80 -0.65 17.51
CA LEU A 84 8.29 0.08 16.36
C LEU A 84 9.16 -0.15 15.12
N LYS A 85 10.50 -0.15 15.26
CA LYS A 85 11.41 -0.43 14.15
C LYS A 85 11.20 -1.84 13.59
N LYS A 86 11.02 -2.86 14.46
CA LYS A 86 10.71 -4.23 14.04
C LYS A 86 9.39 -4.29 13.29
N TYR A 87 8.32 -3.70 13.85
CA TYR A 87 7.02 -3.65 13.21
C TYR A 87 7.08 -2.98 11.82
N ARG A 88 7.73 -1.82 11.71
CA ARG A 88 7.89 -1.11 10.44
C ARG A 88 8.79 -1.83 9.43
N ARG A 89 9.61 -2.78 9.85
CA ARG A 89 10.30 -3.69 8.94
C ARG A 89 9.35 -4.73 8.36
N ASP A 90 8.45 -5.25 9.19
CA ASP A 90 7.51 -6.31 8.81
C ASP A 90 6.31 -5.74 8.01
N VAL A 91 5.88 -4.51 8.29
CA VAL A 91 4.77 -3.82 7.63
C VAL A 91 5.32 -2.59 6.90
N GLN A 92 5.42 -2.68 5.59
CA GLN A 92 5.99 -1.65 4.72
C GLN A 92 4.91 -0.93 3.92
N MET A 93 5.23 0.26 3.42
CA MET A 93 4.31 1.05 2.59
C MET A 93 4.92 1.40 1.24
N VAL A 94 4.14 1.24 0.19
CA VAL A 94 4.38 1.82 -1.14
C VAL A 94 3.46 3.02 -1.26
N PHE A 95 4.05 4.22 -1.32
CA PHE A 95 3.32 5.49 -1.45
C PHE A 95 2.90 5.74 -2.89
N GLN A 96 1.91 6.60 -3.06
CA GLN A 96 1.31 6.99 -4.33
C GLN A 96 2.31 7.59 -5.32
N ASP A 97 3.26 8.42 -4.83
CA ASP A 97 4.22 9.13 -5.66
C ASP A 97 5.61 8.47 -5.63
N PRO A 98 6.00 7.75 -6.70
CA PRO A 98 7.34 7.18 -6.81
C PRO A 98 8.41 8.25 -7.03
N TYR A 99 8.05 9.44 -7.55
CA TYR A 99 8.98 10.54 -7.78
C TYR A 99 9.44 11.16 -6.47
N ALA A 100 8.51 11.38 -5.53
CA ALA A 100 8.84 11.87 -4.20
C ALA A 100 9.50 10.81 -3.31
N SER A 101 9.43 9.52 -3.70
CA SER A 101 9.92 8.41 -2.88
C SER A 101 11.40 8.07 -3.09
N LEU A 102 11.99 8.50 -4.22
CA LEU A 102 13.39 8.25 -4.56
C LEU A 102 14.17 9.56 -4.59
N ASP A 103 15.27 9.62 -3.85
CA ASP A 103 16.17 10.77 -3.85
C ASP A 103 16.89 10.87 -5.20
N PRO A 104 16.74 11.97 -5.97
CA PRO A 104 17.31 12.12 -7.30
C PRO A 104 18.85 12.14 -7.31
N PHE A 105 19.51 12.37 -6.16
CA PHE A 105 20.95 12.44 -6.02
C PHE A 105 21.62 11.10 -5.73
N HIS A 106 20.84 10.03 -5.58
CA HIS A 106 21.35 8.69 -5.30
C HIS A 106 20.99 7.70 -6.41
N SER A 107 21.90 6.73 -6.65
CA SER A 107 21.68 5.69 -7.67
C SER A 107 20.57 4.71 -7.28
N VAL A 108 20.06 3.96 -8.26
CA VAL A 108 19.12 2.85 -8.05
C VAL A 108 19.68 1.85 -7.05
N GLU A 109 20.95 1.47 -7.19
CA GLU A 109 21.60 0.58 -6.24
C GLU A 109 21.56 1.11 -4.81
N TRP A 110 21.89 2.38 -4.60
CA TRP A 110 21.90 3.01 -3.28
C TRP A 110 20.52 2.89 -2.61
N HIS A 111 19.45 3.13 -3.38
CA HIS A 111 18.08 3.04 -2.85
C HIS A 111 17.73 1.66 -2.33
N ILE A 112 18.17 0.59 -3.00
CA ILE A 112 17.91 -0.79 -2.62
C ILE A 112 18.89 -1.26 -1.53
N LYS A 113 20.15 -0.85 -1.61
CA LYS A 113 21.22 -1.21 -0.68
C LYS A 113 21.03 -0.57 0.71
N ARG A 114 20.54 0.67 0.76
CA ARG A 114 20.40 1.42 2.00
C ARG A 114 19.54 0.71 3.06
N PRO A 115 18.30 0.21 2.79
CA PRO A 115 17.53 -0.56 3.75
C PRO A 115 18.23 -1.86 4.18
N LEU A 116 18.96 -2.55 3.30
CA LEU A 116 19.74 -3.76 3.66
C LEU A 116 20.82 -3.44 4.70
N ILE A 117 21.56 -2.35 4.52
CA ILE A 117 22.59 -1.88 5.47
C ILE A 117 21.94 -1.54 6.82
N ILE A 118 20.85 -0.74 6.81
CA ILE A 118 20.19 -0.29 8.03
C ILE A 118 19.58 -1.48 8.81
N SER A 119 19.05 -2.48 8.11
CA SER A 119 18.49 -3.69 8.72
C SER A 119 19.54 -4.71 9.15
N LYS A 120 20.83 -4.46 8.86
CA LYS A 120 21.96 -5.37 9.11
C LYS A 120 21.72 -6.73 8.44
N TYR A 121 21.44 -6.69 7.12
CA TYR A 121 21.30 -7.90 6.33
C TYR A 121 22.55 -8.78 6.45
N ALA A 122 22.36 -10.08 6.76
CA ALA A 122 23.47 -10.98 7.07
C ALA A 122 24.13 -11.63 5.84
N GLY A 123 23.51 -11.52 4.65
CA GLY A 123 24.01 -12.08 3.39
C GLY A 123 24.87 -11.09 2.59
N ASN A 124 25.23 -11.49 1.38
CA ASN A 124 25.90 -10.64 0.42
C ASN A 124 24.93 -9.57 -0.10
N ILE A 125 25.21 -8.30 0.20
CA ILE A 125 24.34 -7.17 -0.15
C ILE A 125 24.31 -6.95 -1.66
N GLU A 126 25.44 -7.12 -2.37
CA GLU A 126 25.51 -6.91 -3.82
C GLU A 126 24.67 -7.92 -4.58
N GLU A 127 24.79 -9.21 -4.22
CA GLU A 127 23.97 -10.29 -4.77
C GLU A 127 22.48 -10.05 -4.47
N ARG A 128 22.17 -9.60 -3.24
CA ARG A 128 20.77 -9.31 -2.87
C ARG A 128 20.18 -8.15 -3.65
N VAL A 129 20.96 -7.14 -3.97
CA VAL A 129 20.51 -6.02 -4.83
C VAL A 129 20.19 -6.55 -6.23
N ASP A 130 21.04 -7.42 -6.79
CA ASP A 130 20.80 -8.03 -8.12
C ASP A 130 19.52 -8.86 -8.13
N GLU A 131 19.35 -9.75 -7.14
CA GLU A 131 18.12 -10.53 -6.98
C GLU A 131 16.87 -9.63 -6.90
N LEU A 132 16.92 -8.55 -6.12
CA LEU A 132 15.78 -7.63 -5.96
C LEU A 132 15.45 -6.89 -7.26
N LEU A 133 16.45 -6.52 -8.05
CA LEU A 133 16.25 -5.92 -9.38
C LEU A 133 15.61 -6.91 -10.35
N GLU A 134 16.08 -8.17 -10.35
CA GLU A 134 15.49 -9.23 -11.17
C GLU A 134 14.04 -9.53 -10.78
N MET A 135 13.76 -9.61 -9.46
CA MET A 135 12.40 -9.81 -8.95
C MET A 135 11.40 -8.78 -9.48
N VAL A 136 11.83 -7.52 -9.59
CA VAL A 136 10.98 -6.45 -10.13
C VAL A 136 11.11 -6.26 -11.64
N LYS A 137 11.73 -7.22 -12.35
CA LYS A 137 11.93 -7.20 -13.82
C LYS A 137 12.74 -5.99 -14.32
N LEU A 138 13.75 -5.58 -13.57
CA LEU A 138 14.77 -4.60 -14.00
C LEU A 138 16.05 -5.34 -14.44
N ASN A 139 16.04 -5.88 -15.65
CA ASN A 139 17.09 -6.73 -16.21
C ASN A 139 17.79 -6.07 -17.42
N PRO A 140 19.12 -6.21 -17.57
CA PRO A 140 20.02 -6.81 -16.59
C PRO A 140 20.31 -5.85 -15.41
N PRO A 141 20.51 -6.36 -14.16
CA PRO A 141 20.75 -5.53 -12.97
C PRO A 141 21.91 -4.53 -13.15
N ALA A 142 23.02 -4.96 -13.76
CA ALA A 142 24.19 -4.13 -14.01
C ALA A 142 23.88 -2.85 -14.80
N TYR A 143 22.88 -2.87 -15.68
CA TYR A 143 22.45 -1.71 -16.44
C TYR A 143 21.71 -0.69 -15.58
N PHE A 144 20.94 -1.14 -14.58
CA PHE A 144 20.12 -0.27 -13.75
C PHE A 144 20.84 0.27 -12.52
N LYS A 145 21.75 -0.51 -11.91
CA LYS A 145 22.43 -0.16 -10.65
C LYS A 145 22.97 1.27 -10.60
N ASN A 146 23.69 1.66 -11.66
CA ASN A 146 24.38 2.95 -11.73
C ASN A 146 23.48 4.10 -12.22
N LYS A 147 22.23 3.83 -12.60
CA LYS A 147 21.29 4.87 -13.03
C LYS A 147 20.73 5.64 -11.85
N TYR A 148 20.38 6.88 -12.13
CA TYR A 148 19.70 7.75 -11.19
C TYR A 148 18.19 7.79 -11.51
N PRO A 149 17.33 8.17 -10.55
CA PRO A 149 15.88 8.24 -10.79
C PRO A 149 15.46 9.05 -12.02
N ASN A 150 16.17 10.11 -12.36
CA ASN A 150 15.90 10.94 -13.55
C ASN A 150 16.29 10.28 -14.89
N GLN A 151 17.02 9.16 -14.86
CA GLN A 151 17.48 8.41 -16.04
C GLN A 151 16.62 7.17 -16.35
N ILE A 152 15.55 6.95 -15.58
CA ILE A 152 14.67 5.80 -15.72
C ILE A 152 13.21 6.25 -15.85
N SER A 153 12.39 5.44 -16.53
CA SER A 153 10.96 5.73 -16.71
C SER A 153 10.15 5.70 -15.42
N GLY A 154 8.92 6.24 -15.42
CA GLY A 154 8.02 6.20 -14.26
C GLY A 154 7.74 4.79 -13.76
N GLY A 155 7.45 3.83 -14.66
CA GLY A 155 7.26 2.43 -14.30
C GLY A 155 8.53 1.76 -13.75
N GLN A 156 9.71 2.12 -14.29
CA GLN A 156 10.99 1.65 -13.76
C GLN A 156 11.25 2.22 -12.35
N ARG A 157 10.93 3.49 -12.11
CA ARG A 157 11.01 4.09 -10.75
C ARG A 157 10.11 3.37 -9.77
N GLN A 158 8.88 3.06 -10.16
CA GLN A 158 7.95 2.29 -9.33
C GLN A 158 8.52 0.91 -8.98
N ARG A 159 9.13 0.23 -9.94
CA ARG A 159 9.81 -1.06 -9.71
C ARG A 159 10.99 -0.94 -8.76
N VAL A 160 11.84 0.09 -8.89
CA VAL A 160 12.93 0.38 -7.94
C VAL A 160 12.37 0.61 -6.55
N TYR A 161 11.27 1.36 -6.43
CA TYR A 161 10.66 1.60 -5.14
C TYR A 161 10.10 0.32 -4.51
N ILE A 162 9.45 -0.54 -5.29
CA ILE A 162 8.99 -1.85 -4.82
C ILE A 162 10.21 -2.72 -4.39
N ALA A 163 11.29 -2.76 -5.18
CA ALA A 163 12.51 -3.47 -4.81
C ALA A 163 13.10 -2.98 -3.48
N ARG A 164 13.12 -1.67 -3.24
CA ARG A 164 13.52 -1.06 -1.98
C ARG A 164 12.66 -1.52 -0.80
N VAL A 165 11.35 -1.64 -0.99
CA VAL A 165 10.41 -2.15 0.02
C VAL A 165 10.69 -3.63 0.31
N LEU A 166 10.89 -4.44 -0.74
CA LEU A 166 11.19 -5.87 -0.63
C LEU A 166 12.55 -6.16 0.02
N ALA A 167 13.49 -5.23 -0.02
CA ALA A 167 14.80 -5.36 0.64
C ALA A 167 14.69 -5.62 2.16
N LEU A 168 13.61 -5.19 2.79
CA LEU A 168 13.35 -5.43 4.22
C LEU A 168 12.67 -6.77 4.50
N ASN A 169 12.35 -7.56 3.47
CA ASN A 169 11.62 -8.83 3.57
C ASN A 169 10.32 -8.70 4.39
N PRO A 170 9.41 -7.79 3.99
CA PRO A 170 8.19 -7.50 4.74
C PRO A 170 7.25 -8.70 4.77
N LYS A 171 6.33 -8.71 5.73
CA LYS A 171 5.22 -9.66 5.82
C LYS A 171 3.93 -9.08 5.25
N VAL A 172 3.79 -7.75 5.32
CA VAL A 172 2.65 -7.00 4.80
C VAL A 172 3.14 -5.78 4.03
N ILE A 173 2.58 -5.55 2.86
CA ILE A 173 2.79 -4.33 2.08
C ILE A 173 1.46 -3.57 2.00
N ILE A 174 1.48 -2.30 2.41
CA ILE A 174 0.37 -1.36 2.23
C ILE A 174 0.68 -0.54 0.97
N ALA A 175 -0.04 -0.77 -0.10
CA ALA A 175 0.15 -0.10 -1.39
C ALA A 175 -0.95 0.96 -1.58
N ASP A 176 -0.61 2.24 -1.34
CA ASP A 176 -1.54 3.37 -1.45
C ASP A 176 -1.46 3.98 -2.85
N GLU A 177 -2.47 3.71 -3.67
CA GLU A 177 -2.58 4.13 -5.08
C GLU A 177 -1.31 3.86 -5.92
N PRO A 178 -0.72 2.65 -5.87
CA PRO A 178 0.62 2.40 -6.39
C PRO A 178 0.75 2.49 -7.91
N VAL A 179 -0.36 2.59 -8.65
CA VAL A 179 -0.38 2.62 -10.13
C VAL A 179 -1.10 3.86 -10.69
N SER A 180 -1.57 4.78 -9.84
CA SER A 180 -2.39 5.92 -10.27
C SER A 180 -1.69 6.87 -11.26
N MET A 181 -0.35 6.99 -11.17
CA MET A 181 0.48 7.86 -12.02
C MET A 181 1.07 7.15 -13.24
N LEU A 182 0.67 5.90 -13.53
CA LEU A 182 1.20 5.11 -14.62
C LEU A 182 0.19 5.01 -15.77
N ASP A 183 0.70 4.85 -17.00
CA ASP A 183 -0.13 4.48 -18.14
C ASP A 183 -0.70 3.06 -18.00
N VAL A 184 -1.72 2.74 -18.82
CA VAL A 184 -2.49 1.49 -18.69
C VAL A 184 -1.61 0.24 -18.79
N SER A 185 -0.63 0.21 -19.70
CA SER A 185 0.23 -0.96 -19.90
C SER A 185 1.14 -1.19 -18.69
N LEU A 186 1.74 -0.12 -18.16
CA LEU A 186 2.58 -0.18 -16.97
C LEU A 186 1.78 -0.53 -15.70
N ARG A 187 0.51 -0.09 -15.60
CA ARG A 187 -0.39 -0.50 -14.50
C ARG A 187 -0.51 -2.02 -14.43
N ILE A 188 -0.85 -2.65 -15.55
CA ILE A 188 -1.02 -4.12 -15.63
C ILE A 188 0.27 -4.84 -15.19
N GLU A 189 1.42 -4.35 -15.64
CA GLU A 189 2.70 -4.95 -15.27
C GLU A 189 3.03 -4.83 -13.77
N ILE A 190 2.67 -3.72 -13.12
CA ILE A 190 2.85 -3.54 -11.67
C ILE A 190 1.83 -4.37 -10.88
N LEU A 191 0.60 -4.52 -11.37
CA LEU A 191 -0.40 -5.40 -10.75
C LEU A 191 0.04 -6.86 -10.79
N ASP A 192 0.55 -7.35 -11.96
CA ASP A 192 1.16 -8.67 -12.09
C ASP A 192 2.35 -8.86 -11.12
N LEU A 193 3.18 -7.82 -10.95
CA LEU A 193 4.27 -7.85 -9.98
C LEU A 193 3.76 -8.04 -8.55
N PHE A 194 2.71 -7.34 -8.13
CA PHE A 194 2.11 -7.53 -6.80
C PHE A 194 1.55 -8.95 -6.62
N SER A 195 0.86 -9.50 -7.64
CA SER A 195 0.38 -10.88 -7.61
C SER A 195 1.52 -11.87 -7.40
N ARG A 196 2.62 -11.72 -8.15
CA ARG A 196 3.83 -12.56 -7.99
C ARG A 196 4.49 -12.40 -6.62
N ILE A 197 4.52 -11.19 -6.06
CA ILE A 197 5.05 -10.94 -4.71
C ILE A 197 4.23 -11.72 -3.68
N ARG A 198 2.89 -11.70 -3.77
CA ARG A 198 2.02 -12.52 -2.91
C ARG A 198 2.32 -14.01 -3.08
N ASP A 199 2.32 -14.50 -4.31
CA ASP A 199 2.36 -15.93 -4.61
C ASP A 199 3.72 -16.56 -4.28
N ASN A 200 4.82 -15.89 -4.68
CA ASN A 200 6.16 -16.44 -4.53
C ASN A 200 6.77 -16.20 -3.15
N PHE A 201 6.42 -15.10 -2.47
CA PHE A 201 7.02 -14.73 -1.19
C PHE A 201 6.05 -14.81 -0.01
N GLY A 202 4.78 -15.12 -0.26
CA GLY A 202 3.75 -15.22 0.77
C GLY A 202 3.47 -13.90 1.50
N ILE A 203 3.77 -12.77 0.85
CA ILE A 203 3.55 -11.43 1.40
C ILE A 203 2.08 -11.06 1.23
N SER A 204 1.43 -10.62 2.30
CA SER A 204 0.07 -10.07 2.24
C SER A 204 0.11 -8.62 1.77
N ILE A 205 -0.86 -8.21 0.95
CA ILE A 205 -0.90 -6.88 0.36
C ILE A 205 -2.23 -6.20 0.68
N VAL A 206 -2.19 -4.97 1.17
CA VAL A 206 -3.35 -4.09 1.25
C VAL A 206 -3.26 -3.13 0.07
N TYR A 207 -4.09 -3.35 -0.93
CA TYR A 207 -4.13 -2.56 -2.16
C TYR A 207 -5.20 -1.48 -2.05
N ILE A 208 -4.79 -0.23 -1.96
CA ILE A 208 -5.67 0.91 -1.78
C ILE A 208 -5.79 1.67 -3.10
N THR A 209 -7.02 1.87 -3.58
CA THR A 209 -7.27 2.59 -4.83
C THR A 209 -8.70 3.13 -4.89
N HIS A 210 -8.94 4.06 -5.81
CA HIS A 210 -10.28 4.45 -6.26
C HIS A 210 -10.66 3.81 -7.60
N ASP A 211 -9.74 3.08 -8.25
CA ASP A 211 -9.94 2.44 -9.56
C ASP A 211 -10.37 0.97 -9.38
N LEU A 212 -11.68 0.72 -9.54
CA LEU A 212 -12.29 -0.59 -9.39
C LEU A 212 -11.84 -1.60 -10.47
N ASN A 213 -11.41 -1.12 -11.65
CA ASN A 213 -10.89 -2.00 -12.69
C ASN A 213 -9.61 -2.70 -12.22
N THR A 214 -8.71 -1.96 -11.57
CA THR A 214 -7.48 -2.54 -11.04
C THR A 214 -7.74 -3.48 -9.86
N VAL A 215 -8.77 -3.21 -9.06
CA VAL A 215 -9.20 -4.05 -7.94
C VAL A 215 -9.66 -5.42 -8.42
N SER A 216 -10.50 -5.45 -9.46
CA SER A 216 -11.03 -6.69 -10.03
C SER A 216 -9.94 -7.64 -10.54
N MET A 217 -8.77 -7.10 -10.90
CA MET A 217 -7.67 -7.85 -11.48
C MET A 217 -6.83 -8.62 -10.46
N ILE A 218 -6.71 -8.12 -9.23
CA ILE A 218 -5.70 -8.67 -8.29
C ILE A 218 -6.20 -8.93 -6.88
N THR A 219 -7.36 -8.38 -6.47
CA THR A 219 -7.78 -8.50 -5.07
C THR A 219 -8.68 -9.71 -4.82
N ASP A 220 -8.51 -10.36 -3.68
CA ASP A 220 -9.31 -11.49 -3.24
C ASP A 220 -10.60 -11.03 -2.55
N ARG A 221 -10.48 -10.01 -1.70
CA ARG A 221 -11.57 -9.37 -0.94
C ARG A 221 -11.42 -7.86 -1.00
N ILE A 222 -12.54 -7.16 -0.79
CA ILE A 222 -12.55 -5.70 -0.68
C ILE A 222 -13.31 -5.21 0.54
N TYR A 223 -12.88 -4.04 1.02
CA TYR A 223 -13.63 -3.17 1.92
C TYR A 223 -13.93 -1.87 1.19
N VAL A 224 -15.18 -1.45 1.22
CA VAL A 224 -15.63 -0.18 0.63
C VAL A 224 -15.70 0.86 1.73
N LEU A 225 -14.90 1.92 1.61
CA LEU A 225 -14.88 3.06 2.54
C LEU A 225 -15.68 4.23 1.97
N LYS A 226 -16.57 4.79 2.79
CA LYS A 226 -17.29 6.03 2.54
C LYS A 226 -17.22 6.91 3.79
N ASP A 227 -16.83 8.18 3.65
CA ASP A 227 -16.83 9.17 4.72
C ASP A 227 -16.22 8.68 6.05
N GLY A 228 -15.13 7.92 5.94
CA GLY A 228 -14.39 7.39 7.09
C GLY A 228 -15.00 6.15 7.75
N VAL A 229 -16.01 5.51 7.17
CA VAL A 229 -16.61 4.26 7.66
C VAL A 229 -16.55 3.16 6.60
N VAL A 230 -16.53 1.91 7.04
CA VAL A 230 -16.73 0.75 6.16
C VAL A 230 -18.22 0.61 5.91
N VAL A 231 -18.65 0.66 4.64
CA VAL A 231 -20.06 0.49 4.26
C VAL A 231 -20.34 -0.90 3.71
N GLU A 232 -19.33 -1.55 3.09
CA GLU A 232 -19.50 -2.90 2.54
C GLU A 232 -18.18 -3.65 2.58
N GLU A 233 -18.24 -4.99 2.78
CA GLU A 233 -17.08 -5.87 2.74
C GLU A 233 -17.44 -7.25 2.17
N GLY A 234 -16.50 -7.89 1.49
CA GLY A 234 -16.69 -9.26 1.00
C GLY A 234 -15.69 -9.67 -0.07
N ASN A 235 -15.98 -10.81 -0.69
CA ASN A 235 -15.23 -11.28 -1.85
C ASN A 235 -15.36 -10.27 -2.99
N THR A 236 -14.24 -9.97 -3.66
CA THR A 236 -14.18 -8.94 -4.70
C THR A 236 -15.18 -9.20 -5.83
N GLU A 237 -15.20 -10.42 -6.36
CA GLU A 237 -16.07 -10.78 -7.48
C GLU A 237 -17.55 -10.63 -7.11
N ASN A 238 -17.92 -11.05 -5.90
CA ASN A 238 -19.30 -10.97 -5.43
C ASN A 238 -19.79 -9.53 -5.29
N ILE A 239 -18.99 -8.66 -4.67
CA ILE A 239 -19.33 -7.24 -4.50
C ILE A 239 -19.39 -6.51 -5.84
N LEU A 240 -18.46 -6.79 -6.75
CA LEU A 240 -18.47 -6.13 -8.05
C LEU A 240 -19.66 -6.56 -8.93
N LYS A 241 -20.12 -7.82 -8.81
CA LYS A 241 -21.28 -8.32 -9.57
C LYS A 241 -22.61 -7.95 -8.93
N ASN A 242 -22.71 -8.02 -7.60
CA ASN A 242 -23.94 -7.86 -6.84
C ASN A 242 -23.71 -6.97 -5.60
N PRO A 243 -23.47 -5.65 -5.78
CA PRO A 243 -23.26 -4.73 -4.67
C PRO A 243 -24.54 -4.61 -3.81
N GLY A 244 -24.40 -4.81 -2.50
CA GLY A 244 -25.49 -4.65 -1.54
C GLY A 244 -25.79 -3.19 -1.24
N GLU A 245 -24.75 -2.36 -1.19
CA GLU A 245 -24.86 -0.94 -0.82
C GLU A 245 -25.04 -0.04 -2.05
N GLU A 246 -25.96 0.93 -1.95
CA GLU A 246 -26.21 1.90 -3.02
C GLU A 246 -24.94 2.70 -3.38
N TYR A 247 -24.13 3.03 -2.39
CA TYR A 247 -22.86 3.72 -2.62
C TYR A 247 -21.89 2.89 -3.45
N THR A 248 -21.76 1.61 -3.15
CA THR A 248 -20.90 0.69 -3.91
C THR A 248 -21.38 0.57 -5.35
N ARG A 249 -22.70 0.48 -5.55
CA ARG A 249 -23.29 0.44 -6.90
C ARG A 249 -22.94 1.69 -7.70
N LYS A 250 -23.09 2.88 -7.11
CA LYS A 250 -22.73 4.15 -7.74
C LYS A 250 -21.22 4.23 -8.07
N LEU A 251 -20.35 3.69 -7.20
CA LEU A 251 -18.91 3.62 -7.48
C LEU A 251 -18.61 2.73 -8.68
N ILE A 252 -19.28 1.58 -8.79
CA ILE A 252 -19.11 0.65 -9.91
C ILE A 252 -19.64 1.27 -11.21
N GLU A 253 -20.79 1.92 -11.19
CA GLU A 253 -21.40 2.58 -12.35
C GLU A 253 -20.55 3.77 -12.85
N ALA A 254 -19.87 4.47 -11.92
CA ALA A 254 -18.98 5.58 -12.25
C ALA A 254 -17.59 5.13 -12.75
N ALA A 255 -17.23 3.86 -12.58
CA ALA A 255 -15.96 3.34 -13.08
C ALA A 255 -15.97 3.32 -14.62
N PRO A 256 -14.90 3.80 -15.27
CA PRO A 256 -14.80 3.74 -16.72
C PRO A 256 -14.86 2.29 -17.19
N ASP A 257 -15.85 1.94 -17.99
CA ASP A 257 -15.92 0.63 -18.63
C ASP A 257 -14.97 0.63 -19.84
N PRO A 258 -13.87 -0.14 -19.82
CA PRO A 258 -12.92 -0.16 -20.93
C PRO A 258 -13.53 -0.71 -22.22
N TYR A 259 -14.71 -1.34 -22.17
CA TYR A 259 -15.43 -1.93 -23.31
C TYR A 259 -16.63 -1.08 -23.80
N LYS A 260 -17.06 -0.08 -23.03
CA LYS A 260 -18.03 0.90 -23.53
C LYS A 260 -17.30 1.93 -24.40
N ARG A 261 -17.37 1.76 -25.71
CA ARG A 261 -17.08 2.86 -26.66
C ARG A 261 -18.12 3.95 -26.45
N LEU A 262 -17.64 5.18 -26.24
CA LEU A 262 -18.45 6.42 -26.28
C LEU A 262 -19.09 6.54 -27.65
#